data_800531669a723e0740137fc1b5d139fc
#
_entry.id   800531669a723e0740137fc1b5d139fc
#
_cell.length_a   1.000
_cell.length_b   1.000
_cell.length_c   1.000
_cell.angle_alpha   90.00
_cell.angle_beta   90.00
_cell.angle_gamma   90.00
#
_symmetry.space_group_name_H-M   'P 1'
#
loop_
_entity.id
_entity.type
_entity.pdbx_description
1 polymer ?
#
loop_
_entity_poly.entity_id
_entity_poly.type
_entity_poly.pdbx_seq_one_letter_code
_entity_poly.pdbx_strand_id
1 'polypeptide(L)'
;MNIKIITVGAYEVNCAVVWGDAKQALVIDPGFDAADIEAVLKKNGLTVAAILLTHGHADHINALAKLHAAHPAPIYLHAEDERWAFTAANQIPPHYPIPTKPTTKILDPTNPPRPAGTPPVEGTDQTPLHGRGERNDFSAEALAKVEVMDGVGSNPWKIADLNFQTLETPGHTPGCVCYWFKDESVCFTGDTLFKGSCGRTDLPGGDGRILAQSLKKLGNLPPETRIIAGHGDESTIAHELKTNFFLQSH
;
A
#
# COMPACT_ATOMS: atom_id res chain seq x y z
N MET A 1 15.76 -3.59 -8.89
CA MET A 1 15.09 -2.92 -7.74
C MET A 1 15.78 -3.27 -6.41
N ASN A 2 15.90 -2.34 -5.47
CA ASN A 2 16.40 -2.56 -4.11
C ASN A 2 15.24 -2.51 -3.12
N ILE A 3 15.30 -3.33 -2.08
CA ILE A 3 14.29 -3.38 -1.02
C ILE A 3 15.01 -3.38 0.33
N LYS A 4 14.56 -2.54 1.25
CA LYS A 4 14.95 -2.58 2.65
C LYS A 4 13.71 -2.68 3.51
N ILE A 5 13.58 -3.79 4.24
CA ILE A 5 12.54 -3.96 5.26
C ILE A 5 13.06 -3.42 6.58
N ILE A 6 12.20 -2.70 7.28
CA ILE A 6 12.42 -2.13 8.61
C ILE A 6 11.25 -2.62 9.46
N THR A 7 11.50 -3.43 10.44
CA THR A 7 10.47 -3.85 11.40
C THR A 7 10.22 -2.72 12.38
N VAL A 8 8.97 -2.22 12.42
CA VAL A 8 8.60 -1.01 13.16
C VAL A 8 7.45 -1.27 14.13
N GLY A 9 7.48 -0.53 15.25
CA GLY A 9 6.41 -0.53 16.24
C GLY A 9 6.28 -1.81 17.06
N ALA A 10 5.33 -1.81 18.00
CA ALA A 10 5.11 -2.90 18.94
C ALA A 10 4.53 -4.17 18.29
N TYR A 11 3.91 -4.05 17.12
CA TYR A 11 3.34 -5.18 16.38
C TYR A 11 4.25 -5.66 15.24
N GLU A 12 5.50 -5.16 15.20
CA GLU A 12 6.56 -5.62 14.29
C GLU A 12 6.12 -5.57 12.81
N VAL A 13 5.54 -4.42 12.40
CA VAL A 13 5.15 -4.19 11.01
C VAL A 13 6.37 -4.10 10.10
N ASN A 14 6.31 -4.75 8.96
CA ASN A 14 7.31 -4.70 7.90
C ASN A 14 7.15 -3.45 7.03
N CYS A 15 7.65 -2.31 7.50
CA CYS A 15 7.77 -1.13 6.66
C CYS A 15 8.82 -1.36 5.57
N ALA A 16 8.46 -1.16 4.30
CA ALA A 16 9.39 -1.34 3.20
C ALA A 16 9.81 0.00 2.57
N VAL A 17 11.12 0.15 2.33
CA VAL A 17 11.68 1.19 1.46
C VAL A 17 12.17 0.53 0.19
N VAL A 18 11.58 0.92 -0.96
CA VAL A 18 11.80 0.31 -2.27
C VAL A 18 12.34 1.38 -3.22
N TRP A 19 13.44 1.12 -3.93
CA TRP A 19 14.01 2.08 -4.87
C TRP A 19 14.75 1.43 -6.03
N GLY A 20 14.84 2.14 -7.14
CA GLY A 20 15.63 1.81 -8.32
C GLY A 20 16.91 2.65 -8.42
N ASP A 21 17.43 2.77 -9.63
CA ASP A 21 18.65 3.52 -9.92
C ASP A 21 18.45 5.04 -9.80
N ALA A 22 17.22 5.52 -9.99
CA ALA A 22 16.86 6.94 -9.87
C ALA A 22 16.99 7.50 -8.45
N LYS A 23 17.25 6.65 -7.42
CA LYS A 23 17.32 7.04 -6.00
C LYS A 23 16.06 7.72 -5.47
N GLN A 24 14.94 7.47 -6.12
CA GLN A 24 13.60 7.87 -5.69
C GLN A 24 12.91 6.65 -5.08
N ALA A 25 12.49 6.77 -3.83
CA ALA A 25 11.97 5.65 -3.06
C ALA A 25 10.46 5.68 -2.91
N LEU A 26 9.86 4.51 -2.93
CA LEU A 26 8.53 4.26 -2.38
C LEU A 26 8.70 3.81 -0.93
N VAL A 27 7.93 4.39 -0.02
CA VAL A 27 7.83 3.91 1.36
C VAL A 27 6.47 3.23 1.53
N ILE A 28 6.47 1.95 1.89
CA ILE A 28 5.26 1.14 2.05
C ILE A 28 5.04 0.90 3.54
N ASP A 29 3.83 1.20 4.03
CA ASP A 29 3.37 1.01 5.40
C ASP A 29 4.32 1.59 6.47
N PRO A 30 4.48 2.93 6.55
CA PRO A 30 5.27 3.56 7.61
C PRO A 30 4.51 3.52 8.94
N GLY A 31 4.51 2.34 9.57
CA GLY A 31 3.70 2.05 10.74
C GLY A 31 4.12 2.80 12.00
N PHE A 32 5.41 2.84 12.28
CA PHE A 32 5.98 3.51 13.46
C PHE A 32 7.44 3.90 13.19
N ASP A 33 8.21 4.29 14.22
CA ASP A 33 9.67 4.50 14.19
C ASP A 33 10.17 5.32 12.98
N ALA A 34 9.51 6.48 12.69
CA ALA A 34 9.84 7.33 11.56
C ALA A 34 11.34 7.66 11.46
N ALA A 35 12.06 7.74 12.59
CA ALA A 35 13.50 8.01 12.62
C ALA A 35 14.32 6.89 11.97
N ASP A 36 13.91 5.64 12.12
CA ASP A 36 14.60 4.49 11.52
C ASP A 36 14.38 4.46 10.00
N ILE A 37 13.16 4.82 9.56
CA ILE A 37 12.84 4.99 8.14
C ILE A 37 13.70 6.11 7.54
N GLU A 38 13.75 7.28 8.20
CA GLU A 38 14.59 8.40 7.79
C GLU A 38 16.09 8.05 7.73
N ALA A 39 16.57 7.25 8.69
CA ALA A 39 17.96 6.78 8.70
C ALA A 39 18.29 5.92 7.46
N VAL A 40 17.36 5.06 7.02
CA VAL A 40 17.51 4.26 5.79
C VAL A 40 17.51 5.15 4.55
N LEU A 41 16.60 6.11 4.46
CA LEU A 41 16.53 7.08 3.36
C LEU A 41 17.85 7.85 3.25
N LYS A 42 18.31 8.43 4.35
CA LYS A 42 19.56 9.21 4.42
C LYS A 42 20.78 8.37 4.08
N LYS A 43 20.89 7.15 4.65
CA LYS A 43 22.05 6.25 4.42
C LYS A 43 22.24 5.90 2.95
N ASN A 44 21.13 5.77 2.20
CA ASN A 44 21.14 5.38 0.79
C ASN A 44 21.02 6.59 -0.17
N GLY A 45 20.97 7.82 0.34
CA GLY A 45 20.82 9.03 -0.46
C GLY A 45 19.51 9.08 -1.24
N LEU A 46 18.40 8.67 -0.60
CA LEU A 46 17.09 8.53 -1.23
C LEU A 46 16.21 9.75 -1.00
N THR A 47 15.41 10.09 -2.01
CA THR A 47 14.28 11.01 -1.89
C THR A 47 12.99 10.20 -1.96
N VAL A 48 11.96 10.57 -1.17
CA VAL A 48 10.67 9.88 -1.19
C VAL A 48 9.87 10.33 -2.41
N ALA A 49 9.52 9.40 -3.30
CA ALA A 49 8.69 9.65 -4.48
C ALA A 49 7.21 9.46 -4.19
N ALA A 50 6.88 8.50 -3.32
CA ALA A 50 5.51 8.26 -2.84
C ALA A 50 5.51 7.46 -1.53
N ILE A 51 4.40 7.57 -0.79
CA ILE A 51 4.09 6.73 0.36
C ILE A 51 2.86 5.90 -0.01
N LEU A 52 3.02 4.58 0.05
CA LEU A 52 1.98 3.61 -0.32
C LEU A 52 1.50 2.89 0.93
N LEU A 53 0.20 2.83 1.14
CA LEU A 53 -0.39 2.13 2.29
C LEU A 53 -1.17 0.93 1.77
N THR A 54 -0.90 -0.25 2.32
CA THR A 54 -1.63 -1.47 1.98
C THR A 54 -3.04 -1.44 2.54
N HIS A 55 -3.20 -0.84 3.72
CA HIS A 55 -4.50 -0.65 4.38
C HIS A 55 -4.39 0.41 5.49
N GLY A 56 -5.51 0.68 6.18
CA GLY A 56 -5.65 1.79 7.10
C GLY A 56 -5.36 1.52 8.57
N HIS A 57 -4.95 0.32 9.02
CA HIS A 57 -4.73 0.05 10.45
C HIS A 57 -3.61 0.88 11.05
N ALA A 58 -3.79 1.24 12.33
CA ALA A 58 -2.94 2.19 13.03
C ALA A 58 -1.46 1.80 13.06
N ASP A 59 -1.17 0.52 13.20
CA ASP A 59 0.18 -0.01 13.21
C ASP A 59 0.90 0.12 11.86
N HIS A 60 0.17 0.25 10.75
CA HIS A 60 0.72 0.49 9.40
C HIS A 60 0.87 1.97 9.05
N ILE A 61 0.21 2.89 9.77
CA ILE A 61 0.13 4.30 9.33
C ILE A 61 0.50 5.35 10.40
N ASN A 62 0.90 4.96 11.61
CA ASN A 62 1.12 5.91 12.71
C ASN A 62 2.30 6.87 12.47
N ALA A 63 3.33 6.46 11.72
CA ALA A 63 4.44 7.34 11.36
C ALA A 63 4.16 8.21 10.11
N LEU A 64 3.05 7.97 9.40
CA LEU A 64 2.71 8.60 8.13
C LEU A 64 2.81 10.13 8.16
N ALA A 65 2.12 10.79 9.10
CA ALA A 65 2.09 12.25 9.16
C ALA A 65 3.48 12.85 9.44
N LYS A 66 4.26 12.21 10.32
CA LYS A 66 5.62 12.65 10.63
C LYS A 66 6.56 12.48 9.45
N LEU A 67 6.50 11.32 8.79
CA LEU A 67 7.32 11.05 7.61
C LEU A 67 6.96 11.99 6.47
N HIS A 68 5.66 12.21 6.21
CA HIS A 68 5.21 13.14 5.16
C HIS A 68 5.62 14.60 5.44
N ALA A 69 5.62 15.04 6.71
CA ALA A 69 6.07 16.38 7.06
C ALA A 69 7.57 16.58 6.76
N ALA A 70 8.40 15.55 6.95
CA ALA A 70 9.83 15.56 6.64
C ALA A 70 10.12 15.36 5.14
N HIS A 71 9.31 14.56 4.48
CA HIS A 71 9.45 14.16 3.08
C HIS A 71 8.11 14.33 2.34
N PRO A 72 7.74 15.56 1.94
CA PRO A 72 6.48 15.81 1.22
C PRO A 72 6.45 15.01 -0.09
N ALA A 73 5.53 14.06 -0.18
CA ALA A 73 5.33 13.17 -1.32
C ALA A 73 3.85 12.74 -1.40
N PRO A 74 3.33 12.36 -2.57
CA PRO A 74 2.00 11.79 -2.69
C PRO A 74 1.80 10.59 -1.76
N ILE A 75 0.62 10.52 -1.10
CA ILE A 75 0.21 9.43 -0.23
C ILE A 75 -0.94 8.69 -0.90
N TYR A 76 -0.88 7.37 -0.89
CA TYR A 76 -1.89 6.49 -1.47
C TYR A 76 -2.47 5.57 -0.41
N LEU A 77 -3.79 5.64 -0.21
CA LEU A 77 -4.59 4.78 0.64
C LEU A 77 -5.96 4.60 -0.02
N HIS A 78 -6.48 3.38 -0.04
CA HIS A 78 -7.80 3.09 -0.59
C HIS A 78 -8.89 3.92 0.11
N ALA A 79 -9.83 4.46 -0.68
CA ALA A 79 -10.86 5.37 -0.19
C ALA A 79 -11.74 4.76 0.92
N GLU A 80 -12.03 3.45 0.87
CA GLU A 80 -12.79 2.78 1.92
C GLU A 80 -12.08 2.81 3.27
N ASP A 81 -10.74 2.68 3.27
CA ASP A 81 -9.96 2.72 4.50
C ASP A 81 -9.69 4.16 4.96
N GLU A 82 -9.53 5.13 4.06
CA GLU A 82 -9.36 6.55 4.43
C GLU A 82 -10.53 7.06 5.30
N ARG A 83 -11.73 6.53 5.12
CA ARG A 83 -12.94 6.95 5.86
C ARG A 83 -12.83 6.77 7.37
N TRP A 84 -12.08 5.77 7.83
CA TRP A 84 -11.98 5.42 9.23
C TRP A 84 -10.54 5.43 9.79
N ALA A 85 -9.53 5.34 8.94
CA ALA A 85 -8.12 5.20 9.32
C ALA A 85 -7.61 6.25 10.33
N PHE A 86 -8.17 7.46 10.29
CA PHE A 86 -7.77 8.57 11.15
C PHE A 86 -8.82 8.92 12.22
N THR A 87 -9.64 7.96 12.60
CA THR A 87 -10.72 8.13 13.60
C THR A 87 -10.44 7.31 14.86
N ALA A 88 -11.24 7.54 15.90
CA ALA A 88 -11.14 6.77 17.16
C ALA A 88 -11.37 5.26 16.98
N ALA A 89 -12.02 4.84 15.88
CA ALA A 89 -12.20 3.42 15.55
C ALA A 89 -10.87 2.70 15.27
N ASN A 90 -9.81 3.45 14.95
CA ASN A 90 -8.48 2.91 14.62
C ASN A 90 -7.47 3.07 15.77
N GLN A 91 -7.91 3.29 16.98
CA GLN A 91 -7.03 3.30 18.14
C GLN A 91 -6.77 1.88 18.64
N ILE A 92 -5.51 1.54 18.93
CA ILE A 92 -5.09 0.23 19.45
C ILE A 92 -4.35 0.44 20.79
N PRO A 93 -5.07 0.67 21.90
CA PRO A 93 -4.43 0.87 23.21
C PRO A 93 -3.74 -0.41 23.70
N PRO A 94 -2.64 -0.30 24.46
CA PRO A 94 -1.92 0.93 24.80
C PRO A 94 -0.86 1.35 23.78
N HIS A 95 -0.71 0.61 22.67
CA HIS A 95 0.47 0.70 21.79
C HIS A 95 0.34 1.79 20.73
N TYR A 96 -0.84 1.95 20.14
CA TYR A 96 -1.05 2.88 19.03
C TYR A 96 -2.15 3.89 19.35
N PRO A 97 -1.82 5.21 19.33
CA PRO A 97 -2.82 6.25 19.38
C PRO A 97 -3.62 6.31 18.08
N ILE A 98 -4.64 7.14 18.04
CA ILE A 98 -5.31 7.48 16.77
C ILE A 98 -4.27 8.07 15.82
N PRO A 99 -4.11 7.52 14.59
CA PRO A 99 -3.17 8.05 13.63
C PRO A 99 -3.49 9.51 13.27
N THR A 100 -2.46 10.34 13.18
CA THR A 100 -2.62 11.73 12.73
C THR A 100 -2.82 11.76 11.22
N LYS A 101 -3.92 12.38 10.76
CA LYS A 101 -4.15 12.58 9.32
C LYS A 101 -3.18 13.61 8.79
N PRO A 102 -2.43 13.33 7.71
CA PRO A 102 -1.65 14.34 7.01
C PRO A 102 -2.54 15.48 6.47
N THR A 103 -1.98 16.69 6.37
CA THR A 103 -2.71 17.86 5.85
C THR A 103 -2.89 17.85 4.33
N THR A 104 -2.23 16.91 3.65
CA THR A 104 -2.31 16.72 2.19
C THR A 104 -3.48 15.82 1.81
N LYS A 105 -3.89 15.91 0.52
CA LYS A 105 -4.86 14.99 -0.05
C LYS A 105 -4.25 13.60 -0.14
N ILE A 106 -4.99 12.60 0.35
CA ILE A 106 -4.67 11.20 0.15
C ILE A 106 -5.31 10.75 -1.17
N LEU A 107 -4.58 9.99 -1.96
CA LEU A 107 -4.98 9.50 -3.28
C LEU A 107 -5.36 8.03 -3.20
N ASP A 108 -6.31 7.61 -4.05
CA ASP A 108 -6.72 6.21 -4.12
C ASP A 108 -5.76 5.43 -5.03
N PRO A 109 -5.10 4.35 -4.52
CA PRO A 109 -4.17 3.55 -5.31
C PRO A 109 -4.85 2.71 -6.38
N THR A 110 -6.17 2.59 -6.37
CA THR A 110 -6.93 1.86 -7.39
C THR A 110 -7.34 2.76 -8.55
N ASN A 111 -7.13 4.08 -8.41
CA ASN A 111 -7.45 5.08 -9.42
C ASN A 111 -6.21 5.94 -9.75
N PRO A 112 -5.26 5.42 -10.53
CA PRO A 112 -4.05 6.14 -10.88
C PRO A 112 -4.40 7.44 -11.63
N PRO A 113 -3.63 8.53 -11.43
CA PRO A 113 -3.82 9.75 -12.18
C PRO A 113 -3.63 9.48 -13.68
N ARG A 114 -4.59 9.92 -14.49
CA ARG A 114 -4.51 9.76 -15.94
C ARG A 114 -3.36 10.59 -16.52
N PRO A 115 -2.64 10.06 -17.53
CA PRO A 115 -1.66 10.85 -18.26
C PRO A 115 -2.29 12.13 -18.81
N ALA A 116 -1.56 13.23 -18.77
CA ALA A 116 -2.02 14.49 -19.34
C ALA A 116 -2.31 14.29 -20.83
N GLY A 117 -3.56 14.58 -21.25
CA GLY A 117 -3.99 14.44 -22.66
C GLY A 117 -4.85 13.22 -22.98
N THR A 118 -5.13 12.34 -22.04
CA THR A 118 -6.06 11.20 -22.27
C THR A 118 -7.50 11.69 -22.25
N PRO A 119 -8.32 11.42 -23.33
CA PRO A 119 -9.73 11.81 -23.34
C PRO A 119 -10.54 11.08 -22.27
N PRO A 120 -11.65 11.65 -21.77
CA PRO A 120 -12.53 10.99 -20.82
C PRO A 120 -13.05 9.67 -21.40
N VAL A 121 -13.05 8.59 -20.59
CA VAL A 121 -13.77 7.37 -20.95
C VAL A 121 -15.27 7.66 -20.72
N GLU A 122 -16.04 7.71 -21.81
CA GLU A 122 -17.51 7.82 -21.70
C GLU A 122 -18.05 6.55 -21.04
N GLY A 123 -18.71 6.68 -19.89
CA GLY A 123 -19.48 5.58 -19.28
C GLY A 123 -19.35 5.31 -17.80
N THR A 124 -18.55 6.05 -17.03
CA THR A 124 -18.55 5.92 -15.57
C THR A 124 -18.82 7.27 -14.90
N ASP A 125 -20.10 7.67 -14.93
CA ASP A 125 -20.59 8.75 -14.08
C ASP A 125 -20.74 8.22 -12.65
N GLN A 126 -19.69 8.38 -11.85
CA GLN A 126 -19.77 8.40 -10.40
C GLN A 126 -19.28 9.77 -9.95
N THR A 127 -20.20 10.73 -10.03
CA THR A 127 -20.02 12.06 -9.45
C THR A 127 -19.99 11.93 -7.94
N PRO A 128 -18.88 12.25 -7.24
CA PRO A 128 -18.92 12.46 -5.81
C PRO A 128 -19.60 13.81 -5.55
N LEU A 129 -20.69 13.78 -4.84
CA LEU A 129 -21.39 14.97 -4.34
C LEU A 129 -20.51 15.72 -3.33
N HIS A 130 -20.20 16.97 -3.67
CA HIS A 130 -19.85 18.12 -2.82
C HIS A 130 -18.59 18.11 -1.96
N GLY A 131 -17.68 18.98 -2.34
CA GLY A 131 -16.67 19.58 -1.51
C GLY A 131 -15.87 20.62 -2.31
N ARG A 132 -16.25 21.89 -2.26
CA ARG A 132 -15.31 22.98 -2.61
C ARG A 132 -14.19 22.95 -1.58
N GLY A 133 -12.99 22.58 -1.97
CA GLY A 133 -11.82 22.52 -1.10
C GLY A 133 -10.55 22.69 -1.90
N GLU A 134 -9.83 23.68 -1.58
CA GLU A 134 -8.42 24.02 -1.66
C GLU A 134 -7.56 23.19 -2.64
N ARG A 135 -6.93 23.91 -3.57
CA ARG A 135 -5.89 23.41 -4.46
C ARG A 135 -4.66 23.07 -3.61
N ASN A 136 -4.41 21.79 -3.41
CA ASN A 136 -3.12 21.32 -2.91
C ASN A 136 -2.13 21.37 -4.07
N ASP A 137 -1.22 22.33 -4.01
CA ASP A 137 -0.09 22.47 -4.92
C ASP A 137 0.96 21.37 -4.64
N PHE A 138 0.67 20.15 -5.06
CA PHE A 138 1.78 19.31 -5.49
C PHE A 138 2.27 19.89 -6.81
N SER A 139 3.57 20.19 -6.91
CA SER A 139 4.12 20.70 -8.15
C SER A 139 3.74 19.72 -9.28
N ALA A 140 3.38 20.26 -10.43
CA ALA A 140 3.06 19.46 -11.63
C ALA A 140 4.17 18.43 -11.94
N GLU A 141 5.41 18.67 -11.49
CA GLU A 141 6.54 17.73 -11.57
C GLU A 141 6.39 16.48 -10.69
N ALA A 142 5.77 16.56 -9.50
CA ALA A 142 5.56 15.38 -8.65
C ALA A 142 4.48 14.45 -9.24
N LEU A 143 3.43 15.04 -9.86
CA LEU A 143 2.37 14.29 -10.54
C LEU A 143 2.78 13.82 -11.95
N ALA A 144 3.67 14.54 -12.64
CA ALA A 144 4.13 14.20 -13.99
C ALA A 144 5.04 12.96 -14.06
N LYS A 145 5.47 12.41 -12.93
CA LYS A 145 6.29 11.19 -12.86
C LYS A 145 5.49 9.90 -12.72
N VAL A 146 4.15 9.98 -12.71
CA VAL A 146 3.27 8.81 -12.65
C VAL A 146 2.76 8.53 -14.07
N GLU A 147 3.26 7.48 -14.70
CA GLU A 147 2.77 6.99 -15.98
C GLU A 147 1.88 5.76 -15.76
N VAL A 148 0.72 5.72 -16.43
CA VAL A 148 -0.18 4.55 -16.46
C VAL A 148 0.23 3.66 -17.62
N MET A 149 0.50 2.38 -17.34
CA MET A 149 0.82 1.38 -18.36
C MET A 149 -0.42 0.54 -18.67
N ASP A 150 -0.78 0.41 -19.94
CA ASP A 150 -1.92 -0.41 -20.39
C ASP A 150 -1.63 -1.91 -20.18
N GLY A 151 -2.50 -2.57 -19.41
CA GLY A 151 -2.43 -4.02 -19.16
C GLY A 151 -3.68 -4.57 -18.47
N VAL A 152 -4.06 -5.76 -18.86
CA VAL A 152 -5.34 -6.42 -18.54
C VAL A 152 -5.54 -6.59 -17.02
N GLY A 153 -6.56 -5.96 -16.44
CA GLY A 153 -7.19 -6.33 -15.17
C GLY A 153 -6.52 -5.85 -13.89
N SER A 154 -5.47 -5.04 -13.96
CA SER A 154 -4.79 -4.43 -12.82
C SER A 154 -4.40 -3.01 -13.15
N ASN A 155 -4.44 -2.12 -12.16
CA ASN A 155 -4.04 -0.72 -12.33
C ASN A 155 -2.50 -0.62 -12.35
N PRO A 156 -1.85 -0.53 -13.54
CA PRO A 156 -0.40 -0.43 -13.62
C PRO A 156 0.07 0.96 -13.23
N TRP A 157 1.15 1.01 -12.50
CA TRP A 157 1.77 2.22 -12.01
C TRP A 157 3.22 2.30 -12.45
N LYS A 158 3.66 3.51 -12.73
CA LYS A 158 5.07 3.84 -12.81
C LYS A 158 5.33 5.07 -11.96
N ILE A 159 6.13 4.91 -10.93
CA ILE A 159 6.62 6.02 -10.09
C ILE A 159 8.14 5.99 -10.15
N ALA A 160 8.73 7.07 -10.63
CA ALA A 160 10.16 7.13 -10.96
C ALA A 160 10.54 6.02 -11.98
N ASP A 161 11.47 5.16 -11.62
CA ASP A 161 11.91 4.01 -12.42
C ASP A 161 11.32 2.66 -11.93
N LEU A 162 10.29 2.72 -11.09
CA LEU A 162 9.63 1.54 -10.53
C LEU A 162 8.27 1.32 -11.19
N ASN A 163 8.06 0.10 -11.73
CA ASN A 163 6.80 -0.35 -12.30
C ASN A 163 6.13 -1.33 -11.33
N PHE A 164 4.86 -1.13 -11.04
CA PHE A 164 4.10 -2.05 -10.18
C PHE A 164 2.61 -2.01 -10.52
N GLN A 165 1.87 -2.95 -9.96
CA GLN A 165 0.42 -3.03 -10.07
C GLN A 165 -0.20 -2.98 -8.69
N THR A 166 -1.36 -2.32 -8.57
CA THR A 166 -2.20 -2.38 -7.38
C THR A 166 -3.24 -3.46 -7.57
N LEU A 167 -3.27 -4.42 -6.66
CA LEU A 167 -4.25 -5.49 -6.60
C LEU A 167 -5.18 -5.24 -5.42
N GLU A 168 -6.46 -5.00 -5.65
CA GLU A 168 -7.45 -4.93 -4.58
C GLU A 168 -7.60 -6.31 -3.95
N THR A 169 -7.44 -6.37 -2.63
CA THR A 169 -7.48 -7.60 -1.83
C THR A 169 -8.28 -7.38 -0.54
N PRO A 170 -9.55 -6.93 -0.65
CA PRO A 170 -10.39 -6.68 0.52
C PRO A 170 -10.62 -7.93 1.35
N GLY A 171 -11.00 -7.73 2.61
CA GLY A 171 -11.39 -8.79 3.53
C GLY A 171 -10.77 -8.70 4.91
N HIS A 172 -9.50 -8.34 5.07
CA HIS A 172 -8.94 -7.93 6.36
C HIS A 172 -9.45 -6.53 6.73
N THR A 173 -9.37 -5.58 5.77
CA THR A 173 -10.16 -4.35 5.75
C THR A 173 -10.86 -4.23 4.40
N PRO A 174 -11.87 -3.33 4.26
CA PRO A 174 -12.53 -3.10 2.99
C PRO A 174 -11.61 -2.52 1.91
N GLY A 175 -10.59 -1.77 2.31
CA GLY A 175 -9.67 -1.06 1.42
C GLY A 175 -8.30 -1.72 1.29
N CYS A 176 -8.13 -2.98 1.68
CA CYS A 176 -6.85 -3.67 1.50
C CYS A 176 -6.43 -3.74 0.03
N VAL A 177 -5.16 -3.42 -0.21
CA VAL A 177 -4.50 -3.57 -1.50
C VAL A 177 -3.14 -4.23 -1.35
N CYS A 178 -2.70 -4.95 -2.39
CA CYS A 178 -1.33 -5.42 -2.52
C CYS A 178 -0.61 -4.65 -3.63
N TYR A 179 0.70 -4.46 -3.48
CA TYR A 179 1.55 -3.82 -4.50
C TYR A 179 2.46 -4.87 -5.12
N TRP A 180 2.18 -5.21 -6.38
CA TRP A 180 2.89 -6.26 -7.11
C TRP A 180 3.87 -5.70 -8.12
N PHE A 181 5.16 -5.89 -7.87
CA PHE A 181 6.27 -5.56 -8.75
C PHE A 181 6.56 -6.80 -9.62
N LYS A 182 5.84 -6.90 -10.74
CA LYS A 182 5.83 -8.07 -11.61
C LYS A 182 7.22 -8.40 -12.16
N ASP A 183 7.94 -7.40 -12.64
CA ASP A 183 9.24 -7.56 -13.27
C ASP A 183 10.31 -8.09 -12.29
N GLU A 184 10.13 -7.81 -11.00
CA GLU A 184 10.99 -8.27 -9.92
C GLU A 184 10.46 -9.48 -9.17
N SER A 185 9.29 -9.98 -9.55
CA SER A 185 8.59 -11.09 -8.89
C SER A 185 8.41 -10.88 -7.39
N VAL A 186 7.99 -9.68 -6.97
CA VAL A 186 7.75 -9.31 -5.56
C VAL A 186 6.35 -8.73 -5.38
N CYS A 187 5.65 -9.19 -4.34
CA CYS A 187 4.36 -8.66 -3.93
C CYS A 187 4.38 -8.26 -2.45
N PHE A 188 4.08 -7.00 -2.15
CA PHE A 188 3.80 -6.53 -0.79
C PHE A 188 2.32 -6.78 -0.51
N THR A 189 2.03 -7.72 0.38
CA THR A 189 0.66 -8.22 0.59
C THR A 189 -0.07 -7.57 1.76
N GLY A 190 0.61 -6.68 2.51
CA GLY A 190 0.05 -6.15 3.75
C GLY A 190 -0.48 -7.28 4.62
N ASP A 191 -1.69 -7.10 5.14
CA ASP A 191 -2.34 -8.09 6.00
C ASP A 191 -3.34 -8.98 5.25
N THR A 192 -3.13 -9.19 3.95
CA THR A 192 -3.95 -10.14 3.18
C THR A 192 -3.40 -11.56 3.29
N LEU A 193 -2.12 -11.77 2.96
CA LEU A 193 -1.47 -13.09 2.95
C LEU A 193 -0.16 -13.05 3.72
N PHE A 194 -0.03 -13.93 4.72
CA PHE A 194 1.17 -14.15 5.52
C PHE A 194 1.80 -15.50 5.21
N LYS A 195 3.03 -15.70 5.64
CA LYS A 195 3.66 -17.02 5.64
C LYS A 195 2.88 -17.99 6.51
N GLY A 196 2.23 -18.98 5.88
CA GLY A 196 1.42 -20.01 6.55
C GLY A 196 0.10 -19.52 7.15
N SER A 197 -0.31 -18.27 6.92
CA SER A 197 -1.52 -17.67 7.50
C SER A 197 -2.11 -16.60 6.60
N CYS A 198 -3.15 -15.90 7.08
CA CYS A 198 -3.75 -14.74 6.45
C CYS A 198 -4.20 -13.72 7.50
N GLY A 199 -4.60 -12.54 7.07
CA GLY A 199 -5.14 -11.50 7.93
C GLY A 199 -6.40 -11.94 8.69
N ARG A 200 -6.57 -11.39 9.89
CA ARG A 200 -7.81 -11.56 10.68
C ARG A 200 -8.97 -10.81 10.02
N THR A 201 -10.19 -11.27 10.29
CA THR A 201 -11.40 -10.67 9.72
C THR A 201 -12.48 -10.38 10.77
N ASP A 202 -12.10 -10.41 12.05
CA ASP A 202 -12.98 -10.17 13.19
C ASP A 202 -13.00 -8.71 13.67
N LEU A 203 -12.21 -7.83 13.05
CA LEU A 203 -12.25 -6.39 13.29
C LEU A 203 -13.34 -5.71 12.43
N PRO A 204 -13.80 -4.49 12.80
CA PRO A 204 -14.79 -3.77 12.03
C PRO A 204 -14.40 -3.61 10.56
N GLY A 205 -15.29 -4.02 9.65
CA GLY A 205 -15.05 -4.02 8.20
C GLY A 205 -14.40 -5.29 7.65
N GLY A 206 -13.96 -6.22 8.52
CA GLY A 206 -13.41 -7.51 8.10
C GLY A 206 -14.50 -8.48 7.60
N ASP A 207 -14.17 -9.26 6.57
CA ASP A 207 -15.04 -10.32 5.99
C ASP A 207 -14.20 -11.49 5.48
N GLY A 208 -14.34 -12.65 6.16
CA GLY A 208 -13.57 -13.84 5.82
C GLY A 208 -13.90 -14.44 4.45
N ARG A 209 -15.14 -14.26 3.95
CA ARG A 209 -15.53 -14.75 2.62
C ARG A 209 -14.88 -13.90 1.53
N ILE A 210 -14.84 -12.59 1.74
CA ILE A 210 -14.17 -11.68 0.82
C ILE A 210 -12.66 -11.92 0.85
N LEU A 211 -12.07 -12.10 2.04
CA LEU A 211 -10.65 -12.42 2.17
C LEU A 211 -10.28 -13.71 1.42
N ALA A 212 -11.12 -14.76 1.50
CA ALA A 212 -10.89 -15.99 0.76
C ALA A 212 -10.82 -15.76 -0.77
N GLN A 213 -11.64 -14.87 -1.32
CA GLN A 213 -11.57 -14.49 -2.74
C GLN A 213 -10.27 -13.74 -3.06
N SER A 214 -9.84 -12.85 -2.16
CA SER A 214 -8.58 -12.13 -2.28
C SER A 214 -7.37 -13.07 -2.23
N LEU A 215 -7.38 -14.06 -1.34
CA LEU A 215 -6.35 -15.10 -1.26
C LEU A 215 -6.28 -15.92 -2.55
N LYS A 216 -7.43 -16.34 -3.09
CA LYS A 216 -7.49 -17.06 -4.36
C LYS A 216 -6.91 -16.22 -5.51
N LYS A 217 -7.18 -14.91 -5.53
CA LYS A 217 -6.61 -13.99 -6.51
C LYS A 217 -5.08 -13.95 -6.40
N LEU A 218 -4.52 -13.86 -5.18
CA LEU A 218 -3.08 -13.89 -4.94
C LEU A 218 -2.46 -15.25 -5.30
N GLY A 219 -3.15 -16.35 -5.05
CA GLY A 219 -2.72 -17.68 -5.44
C GLY A 219 -2.54 -17.90 -6.95
N ASN A 220 -3.12 -17.03 -7.78
CA ASN A 220 -2.94 -17.04 -9.24
C ASN A 220 -1.70 -16.25 -9.71
N LEU A 221 -0.96 -15.59 -8.82
CA LEU A 221 0.30 -14.96 -9.17
C LEU A 221 1.35 -16.01 -9.53
N PRO A 222 2.39 -15.68 -10.32
CA PRO A 222 3.46 -16.59 -10.64
C PRO A 222 4.04 -17.26 -9.39
N PRO A 223 4.29 -18.58 -9.40
CA PRO A 223 4.73 -19.32 -8.22
C PRO A 223 6.01 -18.80 -7.57
N GLU A 224 6.92 -18.21 -8.35
CA GLU A 224 8.16 -17.60 -7.91
C GLU A 224 7.98 -16.24 -7.23
N THR A 225 6.77 -15.66 -7.27
CA THR A 225 6.50 -14.36 -6.65
C THR A 225 6.79 -14.42 -5.15
N ARG A 226 7.76 -13.61 -4.73
CA ARG A 226 8.13 -13.42 -3.33
C ARG A 226 7.07 -12.56 -2.64
N ILE A 227 6.62 -13.01 -1.47
CA ILE A 227 5.64 -12.31 -0.65
C ILE A 227 6.35 -11.62 0.49
N ILE A 228 6.10 -10.33 0.63
CA ILE A 228 6.48 -9.51 1.78
C ILE A 228 5.19 -9.06 2.44
N ALA A 229 4.85 -9.70 3.55
CA ALA A 229 3.63 -9.42 4.30
C ALA A 229 3.80 -8.24 5.24
N GLY A 230 2.69 -7.71 5.76
CA GLY A 230 2.70 -6.65 6.77
C GLY A 230 3.38 -7.08 8.07
N HIS A 231 3.35 -8.36 8.39
CA HIS A 231 3.97 -8.93 9.59
C HIS A 231 4.67 -10.25 9.30
N GLY A 232 5.69 -10.57 10.10
CA GLY A 232 6.39 -11.85 10.09
C GLY A 232 7.35 -12.03 8.91
N ASP A 233 7.65 -13.30 8.62
CA ASP A 233 8.64 -13.67 7.61
C ASP A 233 8.13 -13.53 6.17
N GLU A 234 9.07 -13.40 5.25
CA GLU A 234 8.81 -13.52 3.81
C GLU A 234 8.46 -14.96 3.40
N SER A 235 7.75 -15.09 2.28
CA SER A 235 7.39 -16.37 1.68
C SER A 235 7.39 -16.28 0.15
N THR A 236 6.84 -17.31 -0.51
CA THR A 236 6.57 -17.30 -1.96
C THR A 236 5.18 -17.88 -2.24
N ILE A 237 4.58 -17.50 -3.36
CA ILE A 237 3.29 -18.09 -3.78
C ILE A 237 3.40 -19.63 -3.86
N ALA A 238 4.49 -20.16 -4.41
CA ALA A 238 4.70 -21.63 -4.48
C ALA A 238 4.71 -22.31 -3.10
N HIS A 239 5.30 -21.66 -2.09
CA HIS A 239 5.33 -22.18 -0.74
C HIS A 239 3.92 -22.16 -0.13
N GLU A 240 3.24 -21.02 -0.22
CA GLU A 240 1.91 -20.83 0.35
C GLU A 240 0.86 -21.75 -0.28
N LEU A 241 0.89 -21.97 -1.59
CA LEU A 241 0.02 -22.94 -2.26
C LEU A 241 0.18 -24.37 -1.74
N LYS A 242 1.37 -24.73 -1.23
CA LYS A 242 1.65 -26.08 -0.69
C LYS A 242 1.32 -26.23 0.78
N THR A 243 1.48 -25.16 1.57
CA THR A 243 1.53 -25.26 3.04
C THR A 243 0.47 -24.44 3.75
N ASN A 244 -0.05 -23.38 3.11
CA ASN A 244 -1.00 -22.47 3.74
C ASN A 244 -2.43 -23.03 3.65
N PHE A 245 -3.00 -23.40 4.80
CA PHE A 245 -4.37 -23.94 4.88
C PHE A 245 -5.41 -23.05 4.18
N PHE A 246 -5.28 -21.72 4.29
CA PHE A 246 -6.24 -20.76 3.73
C PHE A 246 -6.20 -20.68 2.20
N LEU A 247 -5.11 -21.12 1.56
CA LEU A 247 -4.98 -21.23 0.11
C LEU A 247 -5.34 -22.62 -0.42
N GLN A 248 -5.33 -23.65 0.43
CA GLN A 248 -5.65 -25.04 0.04
C GLN A 248 -7.15 -25.35 0.14
N SER A 249 -7.93 -24.53 0.84
CA SER A 249 -9.33 -24.82 1.22
C SER A 249 -10.35 -24.55 0.12
N HIS A 250 -9.94 -24.43 -1.17
CA HIS A 250 -10.85 -24.06 -2.26
C HIS A 250 -10.70 -24.91 -3.51
#